data_0a328543d46ffd31068f8fecb13bf5ef
#
_entry.id   0a328543d46ffd31068f8fecb13bf5ef
#
_cell.length_a   1.000
_cell.length_b   1.000
_cell.length_c   1.000
_cell.angle_alpha   90.00
_cell.angle_beta   90.00
_cell.angle_gamma   90.00
#
_symmetry.space_group_name_H-M   'P 1'
#
loop_
_entity.id
_entity.type
_entity.pdbx_description
1 polymer ?
#
loop_
_entity_poly.entity_id
_entity_poly.type
_entity_poly.pdbx_seq_one_letter_code
_entity_poly.pdbx_strand_id
1 'polypeptide(L)'
;MCVGVALALTVGLAATGCGSGSGGASFVAAPHAIRSAPAVAADPLPPLSKFVTQPDGSQVTTVSSDYLFDSNSSTLMPQAVTALEQILPAVREHPGRISVIGYSDGLGRTEDNQELSLDRAKAVEAWLATQNIPSSVLDVEGRGKQGARDGVPDASRRRVEIVLR
;
A
#
# COMPACT_ATOMS: atom_id res chain seq x y z
N MET A 1 9.46 28.12 -53.76
CA MET A 1 10.37 27.24 -54.51
C MET A 1 10.03 25.86 -54.05
N CYS A 2 9.24 25.25 -54.84
CA CYS A 2 9.55 24.19 -55.83
C CYS A 2 9.70 22.85 -55.17
N VAL A 3 8.81 22.00 -55.40
CA VAL A 3 8.50 21.00 -56.43
C VAL A 3 8.73 19.64 -55.77
N GLY A 4 7.79 18.74 -55.61
CA GLY A 4 6.98 18.07 -56.61
C GLY A 4 7.40 16.65 -56.70
N VAL A 5 6.46 15.83 -57.00
CA VAL A 5 6.34 14.64 -57.88
C VAL A 5 6.20 13.37 -57.04
N ALA A 6 5.08 12.73 -56.90
CA ALA A 6 4.11 12.03 -57.76
C ALA A 6 4.64 10.76 -58.41
N LEU A 7 3.74 9.76 -58.43
CA LEU A 7 3.60 8.62 -59.36
C LEU A 7 4.31 7.32 -58.93
N ALA A 8 3.80 6.09 -59.07
CA ALA A 8 2.64 5.51 -59.76
C ALA A 8 2.41 4.09 -59.24
N LEU A 9 1.21 3.69 -59.12
CA LEU A 9 0.51 2.63 -59.83
C LEU A 9 1.35 1.45 -60.41
N THR A 10 1.07 0.22 -59.94
CA THR A 10 0.95 -0.95 -60.79
C THR A 10 -0.06 -1.95 -60.27
N VAL A 11 -0.97 -2.26 -61.11
CA VAL A 11 -1.99 -3.29 -61.10
C VAL A 11 -1.35 -4.63 -61.47
N GLY A 12 -1.76 -5.73 -60.88
CA GLY A 12 -1.41 -7.08 -61.25
C GLY A 12 -2.41 -8.07 -60.66
N LEU A 13 -3.20 -8.46 -61.35
CA LEU A 13 -4.20 -9.34 -61.93
C LEU A 13 -3.93 -10.82 -61.66
N ALA A 14 -4.95 -11.46 -61.09
CA ALA A 14 -5.48 -12.83 -61.24
C ALA A 14 -4.56 -14.05 -61.18
N ALA A 15 -4.95 -14.99 -60.30
CA ALA A 15 -5.01 -16.41 -60.62
C ALA A 15 -6.08 -17.13 -59.82
N THR A 16 -7.07 -17.60 -60.50
CA THR A 16 -8.08 -18.58 -60.14
C THR A 16 -7.43 -19.92 -59.76
N GLY A 17 -7.86 -20.50 -58.67
CA GLY A 17 -7.53 -21.85 -58.25
C GLY A 17 -8.70 -22.45 -57.48
N CYS A 18 -9.59 -23.15 -58.16
CA CYS A 18 -10.58 -24.04 -57.57
C CYS A 18 -9.88 -25.22 -56.91
N GLY A 19 -10.14 -25.43 -55.67
CA GLY A 19 -9.78 -26.62 -54.90
C GLY A 19 -10.89 -26.95 -53.93
N SER A 20 -11.79 -27.83 -54.31
CA SER A 20 -12.79 -28.45 -53.46
C SER A 20 -12.11 -29.34 -52.43
N GLY A 21 -12.32 -29.06 -51.15
CA GLY A 21 -11.91 -29.88 -50.02
C GLY A 21 -12.86 -29.63 -48.86
N SER A 22 -13.88 -30.45 -48.79
CA SER A 22 -14.80 -30.55 -47.64
C SER A 22 -14.05 -31.06 -46.42
N GLY A 23 -14.08 -30.28 -45.35
CA GLY A 23 -13.58 -30.66 -44.05
C GLY A 23 -14.01 -29.62 -43.04
N GLY A 24 -15.23 -29.69 -42.54
CA GLY A 24 -15.74 -28.82 -41.52
C GLY A 24 -15.03 -29.06 -40.18
N ALA A 25 -14.34 -28.06 -39.76
CA ALA A 25 -14.07 -27.85 -38.34
C ALA A 25 -14.31 -26.37 -38.08
N SER A 26 -15.53 -26.03 -37.78
CA SER A 26 -15.85 -24.72 -37.20
C SER A 26 -15.19 -24.64 -35.82
N PHE A 27 -13.98 -24.10 -35.79
CA PHE A 27 -13.44 -23.56 -34.57
C PHE A 27 -14.21 -22.30 -34.25
N VAL A 28 -15.32 -22.48 -33.53
CA VAL A 28 -15.94 -21.39 -32.81
C VAL A 28 -14.89 -20.99 -31.75
N ALA A 29 -14.17 -19.94 -32.07
CA ALA A 29 -13.36 -19.25 -31.05
C ALA A 29 -14.34 -18.81 -29.98
N ALA A 30 -14.41 -19.58 -28.89
CA ALA A 30 -15.07 -19.14 -27.69
C ALA A 30 -14.42 -17.82 -27.29
N PRO A 31 -15.21 -16.76 -27.01
CA PRO A 31 -14.65 -15.58 -26.43
C PRO A 31 -13.99 -16.01 -25.13
N HIS A 32 -12.68 -15.81 -25.05
CA HIS A 32 -12.00 -15.88 -23.78
C HIS A 32 -12.69 -14.83 -22.89
N ALA A 33 -13.68 -15.28 -22.14
CA ALA A 33 -14.16 -14.54 -21.00
C ALA A 33 -12.92 -14.32 -20.15
N ILE A 34 -12.40 -13.10 -20.19
CA ILE A 34 -11.50 -12.59 -19.18
C ILE A 34 -12.32 -12.78 -17.91
N ARG A 35 -12.07 -13.88 -17.21
CA ARG A 35 -12.49 -14.01 -15.83
C ARG A 35 -11.79 -12.84 -15.14
N SER A 36 -12.54 -11.75 -14.97
CA SER A 36 -12.21 -10.79 -13.95
C SER A 36 -12.02 -11.62 -12.68
N ALA A 37 -10.78 -11.72 -12.23
CA ALA A 37 -10.52 -12.22 -10.91
C ALA A 37 -11.52 -11.47 -10.01
N PRO A 38 -12.24 -12.17 -9.11
CA PRO A 38 -13.05 -11.45 -8.16
C PRO A 38 -12.11 -10.41 -7.56
N ALA A 39 -12.48 -9.13 -7.67
CA ALA A 39 -11.83 -8.11 -6.87
C ALA A 39 -11.90 -8.70 -5.46
N VAL A 40 -10.75 -9.08 -4.92
CA VAL A 40 -10.63 -9.38 -3.51
C VAL A 40 -11.17 -8.12 -2.89
N ALA A 41 -12.40 -8.19 -2.39
CA ALA A 41 -12.96 -7.16 -1.58
C ALA A 41 -11.89 -7.00 -0.50
N ALA A 42 -11.18 -5.86 -0.53
CA ALA A 42 -10.30 -5.52 0.57
C ALA A 42 -11.18 -5.63 1.78
N ASP A 43 -10.87 -6.58 2.66
CA ASP A 43 -11.56 -6.66 3.95
C ASP A 43 -11.59 -5.24 4.50
N PRO A 44 -12.75 -4.75 4.96
CA PRO A 44 -12.80 -3.44 5.57
C PRO A 44 -11.75 -3.47 6.65
N LEU A 45 -10.73 -2.66 6.46
CA LEU A 45 -9.58 -2.57 7.36
C LEU A 45 -10.14 -2.50 8.77
N PRO A 46 -9.60 -3.29 9.71
CA PRO A 46 -10.10 -3.28 11.07
C PRO A 46 -10.11 -1.81 11.50
N PRO A 47 -11.23 -1.33 12.08
CA PRO A 47 -11.25 0.00 12.65
C PRO A 47 -10.03 0.07 13.53
N LEU A 48 -9.33 1.23 13.52
CA LEU A 48 -8.23 1.50 14.42
C LEU A 48 -8.45 0.76 15.72
N SER A 49 -7.50 -0.08 16.09
CA SER A 49 -7.63 -0.83 17.33
C SER A 49 -7.87 0.17 18.46
N LYS A 50 -8.93 0.02 19.21
CA LYS A 50 -9.11 0.81 20.42
C LYS A 50 -7.84 0.67 21.26
N PHE A 51 -7.47 1.71 21.99
CA PHE A 51 -6.37 1.60 22.93
C PHE A 51 -6.59 0.40 23.86
N VAL A 52 -5.60 -0.47 23.91
CA VAL A 52 -5.56 -1.64 24.80
C VAL A 52 -4.60 -1.33 25.92
N THR A 53 -5.07 -1.40 27.15
CA THR A 53 -4.22 -1.20 28.34
C THR A 53 -3.34 -2.43 28.53
N GLN A 54 -2.05 -2.22 28.59
CA GLN A 54 -1.04 -3.24 28.85
C GLN A 54 -0.89 -3.46 30.39
N PRO A 55 -0.29 -4.58 30.82
CA PRO A 55 -0.06 -4.86 32.24
C PRO A 55 0.83 -3.82 32.94
N ASP A 56 1.65 -3.07 32.20
CA ASP A 56 2.49 -1.98 32.71
C ASP A 56 1.75 -0.64 32.84
N GLY A 57 0.45 -0.62 32.54
CA GLY A 57 -0.40 0.58 32.58
C GLY A 57 -0.35 1.42 31.32
N SER A 58 0.54 1.14 30.36
CA SER A 58 0.56 1.84 29.08
C SER A 58 -0.66 1.47 28.22
N GLN A 59 -1.07 2.39 27.36
CA GLN A 59 -2.16 2.15 26.42
C GLN A 59 -1.59 2.11 25.00
N VAL A 60 -1.86 1.05 24.27
CA VAL A 60 -1.33 0.82 22.91
C VAL A 60 -2.48 0.74 21.93
N THR A 61 -2.35 1.47 20.82
CA THR A 61 -3.16 1.27 19.63
C THR A 61 -2.27 0.90 18.47
N THR A 62 -2.76 0.04 17.59
CA THR A 62 -2.05 -0.46 16.42
C THR A 62 -2.81 -0.11 15.16
N VAL A 63 -2.11 0.43 14.18
CA VAL A 63 -2.64 0.79 12.87
C VAL A 63 -1.85 0.08 11.78
N SER A 64 -2.52 -0.55 10.84
CA SER A 64 -1.86 -1.16 9.69
C SER A 64 -1.12 -0.11 8.86
N SER A 65 0.16 -0.36 8.55
CA SER A 65 0.92 0.49 7.64
C SER A 65 0.34 0.50 6.22
N ASP A 66 -0.27 -0.60 5.78
CA ASP A 66 -0.89 -0.71 4.46
C ASP A 66 -2.14 0.18 4.33
N TYR A 67 -2.71 0.60 5.47
CA TYR A 67 -3.79 1.58 5.51
C TYR A 67 -3.29 3.01 5.58
N LEU A 68 -2.18 3.23 6.27
CA LEU A 68 -1.60 4.56 6.45
C LEU A 68 -0.83 5.04 5.23
N PHE A 69 -0.16 4.14 4.52
CA PHE A 69 0.83 4.47 3.49
C PHE A 69 0.67 3.61 2.24
N ASP A 70 1.04 4.15 1.11
CA ASP A 70 1.26 3.35 -0.09
C ASP A 70 2.44 2.37 0.07
N SER A 71 2.48 1.37 -0.80
CA SER A 71 3.55 0.38 -0.79
C SER A 71 4.92 1.05 -0.90
N ASN A 72 5.84 0.67 -0.02
CA ASN A 72 7.20 1.22 0.08
C ASN A 72 7.27 2.76 0.19
N SER A 73 6.25 3.36 0.80
CA SER A 73 6.15 4.81 1.03
C SER A 73 5.97 5.12 2.50
N SER A 74 6.35 6.34 2.89
CA SER A 74 6.07 6.96 4.19
C SER A 74 5.14 8.18 4.07
N THR A 75 4.56 8.42 2.89
CA THR A 75 3.57 9.48 2.70
C THR A 75 2.21 9.01 3.18
N LEU A 76 1.59 9.74 4.11
CA LEU A 76 0.26 9.43 4.61
C LEU A 76 -0.79 9.56 3.51
N MET A 77 -1.62 8.53 3.37
CA MET A 77 -2.77 8.54 2.48
C MET A 77 -3.93 9.36 3.07
N PRO A 78 -4.83 9.91 2.25
CA PRO A 78 -5.98 10.69 2.75
C PRO A 78 -6.84 9.94 3.78
N GLN A 79 -7.08 8.64 3.58
CA GLN A 79 -7.83 7.81 4.54
C GLN A 79 -7.10 7.61 5.86
N ALA A 80 -5.77 7.68 5.86
CA ALA A 80 -4.97 7.59 7.08
C ALA A 80 -5.29 8.72 8.06
N VAL A 81 -5.52 9.92 7.54
CA VAL A 81 -5.88 11.10 8.35
C VAL A 81 -7.16 10.84 9.14
N THR A 82 -8.21 10.35 8.47
CA THR A 82 -9.48 10.02 9.13
C THR A 82 -9.31 8.96 10.23
N ALA A 83 -8.42 8.00 10.00
CA ALA A 83 -8.12 7.01 11.02
C ALA A 83 -7.36 7.61 12.21
N LEU A 84 -6.36 8.40 11.96
CA LEU A 84 -5.57 9.05 13.02
C LEU A 84 -6.41 10.07 13.82
N GLU A 85 -7.37 10.74 13.21
CA GLU A 85 -8.31 11.63 13.90
C GLU A 85 -9.13 10.91 14.99
N GLN A 86 -9.43 9.60 14.82
CA GLN A 86 -10.17 8.84 15.81
C GLN A 86 -9.42 8.62 17.12
N ILE A 87 -8.09 8.61 17.08
CA ILE A 87 -7.26 8.44 18.29
C ILE A 87 -6.88 9.77 18.94
N LEU A 88 -7.06 10.87 18.24
CA LEU A 88 -6.62 12.17 18.65
C LEU A 88 -7.19 12.62 20.02
N PRO A 89 -8.46 12.36 20.39
CA PRO A 89 -8.96 12.68 21.72
C PRO A 89 -8.15 12.02 22.81
N ALA A 90 -7.90 10.72 22.73
CA ALA A 90 -7.12 9.98 23.74
C ALA A 90 -5.66 10.47 23.82
N VAL A 91 -5.06 10.80 22.66
CA VAL A 91 -3.71 11.35 22.58
C VAL A 91 -3.63 12.73 23.26
N ARG A 92 -4.64 13.60 23.04
CA ARG A 92 -4.70 14.94 23.63
C ARG A 92 -4.94 14.95 25.15
N GLU A 93 -5.73 14.00 25.62
CA GLU A 93 -6.05 13.87 27.05
C GLU A 93 -4.92 13.20 27.85
N HIS A 94 -3.98 12.56 27.16
CA HIS A 94 -2.88 11.86 27.81
C HIS A 94 -1.82 12.83 28.35
N PRO A 95 -1.54 12.83 29.68
CA PRO A 95 -0.63 13.79 30.26
C PRO A 95 0.86 13.41 30.13
N GLY A 96 1.15 12.19 29.66
CA GLY A 96 2.49 11.61 29.64
C GLY A 96 3.16 11.65 28.27
N ARG A 97 4.11 10.74 28.09
CA ARG A 97 4.83 10.61 26.82
C ARG A 97 4.07 9.71 25.84
N ILE A 98 4.22 10.01 24.58
CA ILE A 98 3.58 9.29 23.49
C ILE A 98 4.69 8.74 22.59
N SER A 99 4.77 7.42 22.46
CA SER A 99 5.75 6.79 21.55
C SER A 99 5.05 6.36 20.28
N VAL A 100 5.62 6.74 19.14
CA VAL A 100 5.19 6.32 17.79
C VAL A 100 6.24 5.35 17.25
N ILE A 101 5.85 4.11 17.06
CA ILE A 101 6.77 3.01 16.75
C ILE A 101 6.37 2.37 15.42
N GLY A 102 7.24 2.44 14.40
CA GLY A 102 7.03 1.80 13.12
C GLY A 102 7.65 0.41 13.05
N TYR A 103 6.95 -0.51 12.38
CA TYR A 103 7.43 -1.87 12.10
C TYR A 103 7.27 -2.20 10.61
N SER A 104 8.08 -3.12 10.13
CA SER A 104 7.96 -3.73 8.80
C SER A 104 7.86 -5.26 8.90
N ASP A 105 7.56 -5.92 7.78
CA ASP A 105 7.64 -7.38 7.69
C ASP A 105 9.07 -7.87 7.43
N GLY A 106 9.20 -9.19 7.19
CA GLY A 106 10.49 -9.84 6.99
C GLY A 106 11.08 -9.69 5.59
N LEU A 107 10.42 -8.99 4.66
CA LEU A 107 10.91 -8.83 3.29
C LEU A 107 11.95 -7.73 3.17
N GLY A 108 12.84 -7.88 2.18
CA GLY A 108 13.86 -6.87 1.86
C GLY A 108 15.05 -6.85 2.84
N ARG A 109 15.89 -5.83 2.73
CA ARG A 109 17.08 -5.67 3.56
C ARG A 109 16.72 -5.12 4.93
N THR A 110 17.51 -5.44 5.92
CA THR A 110 17.27 -4.98 7.30
C THR A 110 17.40 -3.47 7.42
N GLU A 111 18.40 -2.90 6.77
CA GLU A 111 18.68 -1.46 6.79
C GLU A 111 17.54 -0.66 6.15
N ASP A 112 17.06 -1.11 4.97
CA ASP A 112 15.96 -0.46 4.25
C ASP A 112 14.65 -0.50 5.08
N ASN A 113 14.39 -1.62 5.75
CA ASN A 113 13.23 -1.77 6.63
C ASN A 113 13.34 -0.91 7.89
N GLN A 114 14.55 -0.78 8.44
CA GLN A 114 14.81 0.10 9.59
C GLN A 114 14.51 1.56 9.23
N GLU A 115 15.01 2.01 8.09
CA GLU A 115 14.78 3.37 7.59
C GLU A 115 13.30 3.60 7.26
N LEU A 116 12.67 2.73 6.47
CA LEU A 116 11.26 2.84 6.11
C LEU A 116 10.33 2.88 7.33
N SER A 117 10.58 2.02 8.33
CA SER A 117 9.77 1.98 9.54
C SER A 117 9.92 3.26 10.37
N LEU A 118 11.13 3.81 10.45
CA LEU A 118 11.39 5.08 11.10
C LEU A 118 10.72 6.25 10.37
N ASP A 119 10.81 6.29 9.05
CA ASP A 119 10.20 7.37 8.26
C ASP A 119 8.67 7.35 8.33
N ARG A 120 8.07 6.16 8.41
CA ARG A 120 6.64 6.01 8.66
C ARG A 120 6.24 6.52 10.05
N ALA A 121 7.01 6.21 11.07
CA ALA A 121 6.77 6.72 12.41
C ALA A 121 6.92 8.26 12.47
N LYS A 122 7.92 8.83 11.80
CA LYS A 122 8.09 10.30 11.67
C LYS A 122 6.93 10.95 10.92
N ALA A 123 6.37 10.32 9.89
CA ALA A 123 5.22 10.88 9.17
C ALA A 123 3.98 10.99 10.07
N VAL A 124 3.75 10.00 10.93
CA VAL A 124 2.67 10.06 11.94
C VAL A 124 2.97 11.11 13.00
N GLU A 125 4.21 11.19 13.50
CA GLU A 125 4.64 12.24 14.44
C GLU A 125 4.42 13.65 13.86
N ALA A 126 4.87 13.88 12.61
CA ALA A 126 4.70 15.15 11.94
C ALA A 126 3.21 15.52 11.81
N TRP A 127 2.35 14.55 11.50
CA TRP A 127 0.90 14.77 11.47
C TRP A 127 0.36 15.13 12.87
N LEU A 128 0.75 14.42 13.93
CA LEU A 128 0.36 14.74 15.31
C LEU A 128 0.80 16.17 15.70
N ALA A 129 1.99 16.59 15.30
CA ALA A 129 2.47 17.96 15.53
C ALA A 129 1.57 18.99 14.84
N THR A 130 1.04 18.72 13.65
CA THR A 130 0.04 19.61 13.00
C THR A 130 -1.27 19.69 13.77
N GLN A 131 -1.56 18.70 14.62
CA GLN A 131 -2.73 18.64 15.50
C GLN A 131 -2.49 19.31 16.86
N ASN A 132 -1.42 20.08 17.00
CA ASN A 132 -0.99 20.76 18.24
C ASN A 132 -0.57 19.82 19.37
N ILE A 133 -0.07 18.63 19.05
CA ILE A 133 0.64 17.78 20.01
C ILE A 133 2.10 18.21 20.04
N PRO A 134 2.66 18.65 21.16
CA PRO A 134 4.04 19.11 21.21
C PRO A 134 5.04 17.98 20.91
N SER A 135 6.00 18.23 20.03
CA SER A 135 7.04 17.22 19.72
C SER A 135 7.88 16.84 20.95
N SER A 136 7.89 17.68 22.00
CA SER A 136 8.60 17.38 23.26
C SER A 136 8.02 16.20 24.05
N VAL A 137 6.76 15.82 23.78
CA VAL A 137 6.12 14.64 24.39
C VAL A 137 6.10 13.44 23.46
N LEU A 138 6.55 13.60 22.20
CA LEU A 138 6.56 12.55 21.19
C LEU A 138 7.95 11.88 21.13
N ASP A 139 7.96 10.55 21.23
CA ASP A 139 9.14 9.71 20.99
C ASP A 139 8.90 8.90 19.71
N VAL A 140 9.86 8.91 18.79
CA VAL A 140 9.72 8.24 17.49
C VAL A 140 10.75 7.14 17.36
N GLU A 141 10.31 5.94 17.00
CA GLU A 141 11.18 4.79 16.84
C GLU A 141 10.81 3.99 15.57
N GLY A 142 11.82 3.60 14.79
CA GLY A 142 11.69 2.57 13.76
C GLY A 142 12.25 1.27 14.30
N ARG A 143 11.51 0.17 14.19
CA ARG A 143 11.94 -1.16 14.61
C ARG A 143 12.16 -2.13 13.47
N GLY A 144 11.99 -1.66 12.23
CA GLY A 144 12.20 -2.48 11.04
C GLY A 144 11.54 -3.85 11.16
N LYS A 145 12.30 -4.89 10.87
CA LYS A 145 11.86 -6.30 10.93
C LYS A 145 11.81 -6.91 12.33
N GLN A 146 11.96 -6.15 13.39
CA GLN A 146 12.01 -6.73 14.74
C GLN A 146 10.82 -7.63 15.01
N GLY A 147 11.09 -8.90 15.32
CA GLY A 147 10.08 -9.93 15.58
C GLY A 147 9.40 -10.50 14.33
N ALA A 148 9.78 -10.08 13.13
CA ALA A 148 9.36 -10.70 11.87
C ALA A 148 10.30 -11.86 11.51
N ARG A 149 9.78 -12.85 10.74
CA ARG A 149 10.61 -13.91 10.16
C ARG A 149 11.25 -13.39 8.89
N ASP A 150 12.57 -13.50 8.79
CA ASP A 150 13.30 -13.03 7.61
C ASP A 150 12.83 -13.72 6.33
N GLY A 151 12.67 -12.96 5.26
CA GLY A 151 12.18 -13.43 3.97
C GLY A 151 10.68 -13.78 3.91
N VAL A 152 9.92 -13.55 4.98
CA VAL A 152 8.49 -13.91 5.04
C VAL A 152 7.63 -12.63 5.02
N PRO A 153 6.69 -12.50 4.04
CA PRO A 153 5.72 -11.43 4.05
C PRO A 153 4.70 -11.64 5.19
N ASP A 154 4.47 -10.61 5.99
CA ASP A 154 3.51 -10.66 7.08
C ASP A 154 2.82 -9.29 7.25
N ALA A 155 1.59 -9.19 6.78
CA ALA A 155 0.81 -7.96 6.86
C ALA A 155 0.59 -7.49 8.31
N SER A 156 0.50 -8.41 9.28
CA SER A 156 0.32 -8.06 10.69
C SER A 156 1.55 -7.37 11.29
N ARG A 157 2.71 -7.54 10.66
CA ARG A 157 3.96 -6.89 11.06
C ARG A 157 4.11 -5.50 10.47
N ARG A 158 3.50 -5.22 9.32
CA ARG A 158 3.50 -3.88 8.72
C ARG A 158 2.52 -2.99 9.47
N ARG A 159 2.98 -2.35 10.53
CA ARG A 159 2.14 -1.55 11.42
C ARG A 159 2.88 -0.37 12.03
N VAL A 160 2.12 0.59 12.50
CA VAL A 160 2.57 1.64 13.42
C VAL A 160 1.83 1.46 14.73
N GLU A 161 2.55 1.46 15.83
CA GLU A 161 2.02 1.44 17.19
C GLU A 161 2.13 2.84 17.79
N ILE A 162 1.06 3.29 18.43
CA ILE A 162 1.04 4.52 19.23
C ILE A 162 0.82 4.11 20.66
N VAL A 163 1.79 4.43 21.51
CA VAL A 163 1.87 4.00 22.91
C VAL A 163 1.79 5.23 23.81
N LEU A 164 0.79 5.28 24.66
CA LEU A 164 0.61 6.30 25.70
C LEU A 164 1.20 5.78 27.02
N ARG A 165 2.17 6.53 27.59
CA ARG A 165 2.92 6.13 28.79
C ARG A 165 2.87 7.20 29.87
#